data_909784b648b91cd7d5fbe7a847d984d9
#
_entry.id   909784b648b91cd7d5fbe7a847d984d9
#
_cell.length_a   1.000
_cell.length_b   1.000
_cell.length_c   1.000
_cell.angle_alpha   90.00
_cell.angle_beta   90.00
_cell.angle_gamma   90.00
#
_symmetry.space_group_name_H-M   'P 1'
#
loop_
_entity.id
_entity.type
_entity.pdbx_description
1 polymer ?
#
loop_
_entity_poly.entity_id
_entity_poly.type
_entity_poly.pdbx_seq_one_letter_code
_entity_poly.pdbx_strand_id
1 'polypeptide(L)'
;MERPCAWKKYTPQQIEELEELCRGYKQFLSENKTERLCVKTGIKMAEEAGYVDLETVIAEGRELKAGDKVYAANHGKDLMLVNLGTAPLEQGFNILGAHVDSPRLDLKQNPAFEAGDMAYLDTHYYGGVKSYHWVASPLALVGVICKKDGTTVDINIGDKEDDPVFTISDLLIHLSSEQMSKPAKDAVDAEILDVIVGGRPVKFDEDDKDAPKEPVKQMFLNNLKEQYDVEEEDFLSAEIEVVPAGPARDMGLDRSMILGYGHDDRVCAYPSMLAQIDVANVERTSITLIVDKEEIGSVGATGMTSRFFENTVAEIMTLAGEDSPLALRRALARSRMLSSDVSAGFDPGYAGKFETKNAAFMGRGLCFNKYTGSRGKGGSNDADAEYVALVRDIMDEAGVDFQTCELGRVNAGGGGTIAYIMAKYGMNVIDSGVAVLSMHALWEVANKADIYEAYRGYKAFLERA
;
A
#
# COMPACT_ATOMS: atom_id res chain seq x y z
N MET A 1 24.14 5.13 18.50
CA MET A 1 24.76 3.84 18.13
C MET A 1 24.53 3.66 16.65
N GLU A 2 25.59 3.63 15.85
CA GLU A 2 25.45 3.42 14.40
C GLU A 2 25.28 1.93 14.11
N ARG A 3 24.25 1.57 13.33
CA ARG A 3 24.11 0.22 12.80
C ARG A 3 24.85 0.13 11.45
N PRO A 4 25.64 -0.92 11.20
CA PRO A 4 26.36 -1.05 9.94
C PRO A 4 25.42 -1.30 8.77
N CYS A 5 25.90 -1.03 7.56
CA CYS A 5 25.19 -1.40 6.34
C CYS A 5 25.07 -2.94 6.25
N ALA A 6 23.87 -3.45 6.06
CA ALA A 6 23.54 -4.88 6.02
C ALA A 6 24.29 -5.63 4.91
N TRP A 7 24.47 -5.01 3.73
CA TRP A 7 25.22 -5.57 2.60
C TRP A 7 26.62 -6.06 2.96
N LYS A 8 27.26 -5.49 3.99
CA LYS A 8 28.63 -5.86 4.40
C LYS A 8 28.70 -7.22 5.10
N LYS A 9 27.57 -7.77 5.51
CA LYS A 9 27.50 -9.00 6.31
C LYS A 9 26.97 -10.19 5.54
N TYR A 10 26.30 -9.98 4.42
CA TYR A 10 25.60 -11.03 3.69
C TYR A 10 26.57 -12.07 3.13
N THR A 11 26.22 -13.32 3.35
CA THR A 11 26.84 -14.47 2.66
C THR A 11 26.30 -14.53 1.21
N PRO A 12 27.00 -15.25 0.30
CA PRO A 12 26.50 -15.46 -1.04
C PRO A 12 25.09 -16.06 -1.11
N GLN A 13 24.76 -16.96 -0.18
CA GLN A 13 23.43 -17.56 -0.09
C GLN A 13 22.38 -16.52 0.29
N GLN A 14 22.65 -15.65 1.27
CA GLN A 14 21.72 -14.58 1.66
C GLN A 14 21.51 -13.57 0.53
N ILE A 15 22.52 -13.32 -0.30
CA ILE A 15 22.38 -12.49 -1.50
C ILE A 15 21.44 -13.14 -2.51
N GLU A 16 21.53 -14.46 -2.71
CA GLU A 16 20.63 -15.19 -3.61
C GLU A 16 19.18 -15.18 -3.11
N GLU A 17 18.96 -15.42 -1.81
CA GLU A 17 17.65 -15.32 -1.16
C GLU A 17 17.05 -13.91 -1.26
N LEU A 18 17.86 -12.87 -1.03
CA LEU A 18 17.49 -11.46 -1.18
C LEU A 18 17.06 -11.14 -2.62
N GLU A 19 17.85 -11.56 -3.61
CA GLU A 19 17.54 -11.29 -5.01
C GLU A 19 16.28 -12.03 -5.48
N GLU A 20 16.04 -13.25 -4.98
CA GLU A 20 14.80 -13.99 -5.27
C GLU A 20 13.58 -13.29 -4.67
N LEU A 21 13.62 -12.93 -3.38
CA LEU A 21 12.57 -12.18 -2.70
C LEU A 21 12.28 -10.86 -3.43
N CYS A 22 13.33 -10.11 -3.76
CA CYS A 22 13.18 -8.82 -4.44
C CYS A 22 12.71 -8.95 -5.90
N ARG A 23 12.94 -10.09 -6.56
CA ARG A 23 12.35 -10.38 -7.87
C ARG A 23 10.84 -10.53 -7.75
N GLY A 24 10.36 -11.32 -6.78
CA GLY A 24 8.94 -11.46 -6.48
C GLY A 24 8.30 -10.12 -6.09
N TYR A 25 8.97 -9.34 -5.25
CA TYR A 25 8.49 -8.02 -4.86
C TYR A 25 8.37 -7.05 -6.04
N LYS A 26 9.36 -6.97 -6.93
CA LYS A 26 9.27 -6.13 -8.15
C LYS A 26 8.10 -6.53 -9.04
N GLN A 27 7.86 -7.83 -9.18
CA GLN A 27 6.70 -8.32 -9.93
C GLN A 27 5.41 -7.90 -9.23
N PHE A 28 5.29 -8.13 -7.92
CA PHE A 28 4.13 -7.71 -7.12
C PHE A 28 3.86 -6.22 -7.27
N LEU A 29 4.87 -5.36 -7.10
CA LEU A 29 4.75 -3.91 -7.20
C LEU A 29 4.36 -3.44 -8.60
N SER A 30 4.82 -4.14 -9.64
CA SER A 30 4.49 -3.83 -11.03
C SER A 30 3.05 -4.20 -11.41
N GLU A 31 2.58 -5.34 -10.95
CA GLU A 31 1.27 -5.90 -11.33
C GLU A 31 0.13 -5.42 -10.43
N ASN A 32 0.43 -4.90 -9.23
CA ASN A 32 -0.57 -4.56 -8.22
C ASN A 32 -0.51 -3.07 -7.85
N LYS A 33 -0.97 -2.21 -8.75
CA LYS A 33 -0.92 -0.76 -8.57
C LYS A 33 -2.09 -0.16 -7.79
N THR A 34 -3.10 -0.98 -7.48
CA THR A 34 -4.26 -0.58 -6.67
C THR A 34 -4.42 -1.51 -5.48
N GLU A 35 -5.11 -1.07 -4.44
CA GLU A 35 -5.41 -1.88 -3.27
C GLU A 35 -6.19 -3.16 -3.64
N ARG A 36 -7.11 -3.07 -4.61
CA ARG A 36 -7.87 -4.23 -5.10
C ARG A 36 -6.98 -5.30 -5.73
N LEU A 37 -6.01 -4.88 -6.53
CA LEU A 37 -5.06 -5.81 -7.14
C LEU A 37 -4.14 -6.44 -6.09
N CYS A 38 -3.68 -5.66 -5.11
CA CYS A 38 -2.88 -6.18 -3.99
C CYS A 38 -3.62 -7.25 -3.21
N VAL A 39 -4.90 -7.00 -2.85
CA VAL A 39 -5.73 -7.97 -2.12
C VAL A 39 -6.01 -9.20 -2.98
N LYS A 40 -6.36 -9.04 -4.26
CA LYS A 40 -6.58 -10.16 -5.19
C LYS A 40 -5.35 -11.07 -5.30
N THR A 41 -4.16 -10.48 -5.41
CA THR A 41 -2.90 -11.25 -5.43
C THR A 41 -2.60 -11.88 -4.07
N GLY A 42 -2.82 -11.17 -2.97
CA GLY A 42 -2.64 -11.69 -1.62
C GLY A 42 -3.54 -12.89 -1.32
N ILE A 43 -4.80 -12.87 -1.74
CA ILE A 43 -5.73 -14.02 -1.65
C ILE A 43 -5.17 -15.20 -2.43
N LYS A 44 -4.74 -15.00 -3.68
CA LYS A 44 -4.16 -16.08 -4.50
C LYS A 44 -2.93 -16.69 -3.82
N MET A 45 -2.03 -15.87 -3.31
CA MET A 45 -0.84 -16.34 -2.57
C MET A 45 -1.23 -17.15 -1.33
N ALA A 46 -2.26 -16.71 -0.60
CA ALA A 46 -2.76 -17.39 0.58
C ALA A 46 -3.38 -18.77 0.22
N GLU A 47 -4.22 -18.83 -0.79
CA GLU A 47 -4.84 -20.08 -1.27
C GLU A 47 -3.79 -21.09 -1.74
N GLU A 48 -2.77 -20.66 -2.49
CA GLU A 48 -1.63 -21.49 -2.91
C GLU A 48 -0.82 -22.03 -1.70
N ALA A 49 -0.84 -21.30 -0.57
CA ALA A 49 -0.22 -21.70 0.69
C ALA A 49 -1.14 -22.50 1.63
N GLY A 50 -2.35 -22.85 1.16
CA GLY A 50 -3.31 -23.69 1.88
C GLY A 50 -4.21 -22.93 2.87
N TYR A 51 -4.32 -21.62 2.77
CA TYR A 51 -5.34 -20.88 3.51
C TYR A 51 -6.72 -21.11 2.92
N VAL A 52 -7.73 -21.13 3.77
CA VAL A 52 -9.14 -21.32 3.40
C VAL A 52 -9.90 -20.03 3.71
N ASP A 53 -10.80 -19.65 2.82
CA ASP A 53 -11.69 -18.51 3.06
C ASP A 53 -12.53 -18.72 4.32
N LEU A 54 -12.50 -17.74 5.23
CA LEU A 54 -13.24 -17.79 6.49
C LEU A 54 -14.74 -17.90 6.27
N GLU A 55 -15.30 -17.25 5.25
CA GLU A 55 -16.71 -17.36 4.91
C GLU A 55 -17.11 -18.80 4.53
N THR A 56 -16.20 -19.52 3.85
CA THR A 56 -16.39 -20.95 3.56
C THR A 56 -16.41 -21.77 4.85
N VAL A 57 -15.49 -21.50 5.78
CA VAL A 57 -15.41 -22.18 7.09
C VAL A 57 -16.69 -21.95 7.90
N ILE A 58 -17.20 -20.71 7.91
CA ILE A 58 -18.46 -20.32 8.58
C ILE A 58 -19.65 -21.07 7.96
N ALA A 59 -19.76 -21.06 6.63
CA ALA A 59 -20.84 -21.71 5.91
C ALA A 59 -20.92 -23.23 6.13
N GLU A 60 -19.73 -23.87 6.29
CA GLU A 60 -19.59 -25.29 6.59
C GLU A 60 -19.85 -25.61 8.08
N GLY A 61 -19.85 -24.62 8.96
CA GLY A 61 -19.89 -24.82 10.43
C GLY A 61 -18.68 -25.60 10.96
N ARG A 62 -17.53 -25.42 10.34
CA ARG A 62 -16.31 -26.15 10.66
C ARG A 62 -15.60 -25.51 11.86
N GLU A 63 -15.30 -26.32 12.87
CA GLU A 63 -14.45 -25.90 13.99
C GLU A 63 -13.02 -25.59 13.51
N LEU A 64 -12.43 -24.51 14.05
CA LEU A 64 -11.03 -24.15 13.86
C LEU A 64 -10.16 -24.72 14.97
N LYS A 65 -8.95 -25.18 14.60
CA LYS A 65 -7.99 -25.82 15.49
C LYS A 65 -6.57 -25.28 15.26
N ALA A 66 -5.71 -25.48 16.22
CA ALA A 66 -4.29 -25.14 16.08
C ALA A 66 -3.70 -25.73 14.78
N GLY A 67 -3.01 -24.90 14.02
CA GLY A 67 -2.45 -25.23 12.71
C GLY A 67 -3.36 -24.94 11.51
N ASP A 68 -4.64 -24.63 11.72
CA ASP A 68 -5.52 -24.18 10.63
C ASP A 68 -5.10 -22.80 10.13
N LYS A 69 -5.21 -22.63 8.81
CA LYS A 69 -4.90 -21.39 8.11
C LYS A 69 -6.17 -20.85 7.45
N VAL A 70 -6.54 -19.63 7.79
CA VAL A 70 -7.73 -18.97 7.19
C VAL A 70 -7.39 -17.57 6.72
N TYR A 71 -8.12 -17.10 5.72
CA TYR A 71 -8.10 -15.71 5.34
C TYR A 71 -9.50 -15.11 5.35
N ALA A 72 -9.58 -13.81 5.55
CA ALA A 72 -10.81 -13.03 5.37
C ALA A 72 -10.50 -11.82 4.49
N ALA A 73 -11.43 -11.49 3.58
CA ALA A 73 -11.34 -10.30 2.74
C ALA A 73 -12.54 -9.38 3.00
N ASN A 74 -12.33 -8.07 2.89
CA ASN A 74 -13.37 -7.07 3.10
C ASN A 74 -13.46 -6.12 1.89
N HIS A 75 -14.59 -6.11 1.20
CA HIS A 75 -14.86 -5.30 0.00
C HIS A 75 -13.80 -5.42 -1.12
N GLY A 76 -12.98 -6.48 -1.10
CA GLY A 76 -11.86 -6.66 -2.03
C GLY A 76 -10.72 -5.64 -1.87
N LYS A 77 -10.64 -4.96 -0.71
CA LYS A 77 -9.66 -3.90 -0.41
C LYS A 77 -8.87 -4.13 0.87
N ASP A 78 -9.37 -4.97 1.79
CA ASP A 78 -8.65 -5.42 2.97
C ASP A 78 -8.46 -6.93 2.92
N LEU A 79 -7.40 -7.41 3.55
CA LEU A 79 -7.08 -8.83 3.67
C LEU A 79 -6.53 -9.13 5.06
N MET A 80 -7.01 -10.19 5.69
CA MET A 80 -6.49 -10.71 6.94
C MET A 80 -6.11 -12.18 6.76
N LEU A 81 -4.85 -12.51 7.01
CA LEU A 81 -4.32 -13.88 7.00
C LEU A 81 -4.09 -14.34 8.43
N VAL A 82 -4.51 -15.54 8.78
CA VAL A 82 -4.41 -16.06 10.15
C VAL A 82 -3.88 -17.49 10.15
N ASN A 83 -2.83 -17.76 10.94
CA ASN A 83 -2.40 -19.10 11.31
C ASN A 83 -2.74 -19.34 12.78
N LEU A 84 -3.59 -20.30 13.07
CA LEU A 84 -4.00 -20.58 14.43
C LEU A 84 -2.85 -21.27 15.19
N GLY A 85 -2.45 -20.66 16.30
CA GLY A 85 -1.41 -21.17 17.20
C GLY A 85 -1.90 -22.26 18.12
N THR A 86 -0.98 -22.82 18.91
CA THR A 86 -1.29 -23.86 19.92
C THR A 86 -1.73 -23.29 21.26
N ALA A 87 -1.43 -22.00 21.55
CA ALA A 87 -1.88 -21.31 22.75
C ALA A 87 -3.35 -20.90 22.62
N PRO A 88 -4.09 -20.81 23.76
CA PRO A 88 -5.44 -20.26 23.77
C PRO A 88 -5.50 -18.85 23.14
N LEU A 89 -6.52 -18.58 22.33
CA LEU A 89 -6.67 -17.30 21.62
C LEU A 89 -6.79 -16.10 22.59
N GLU A 90 -7.37 -16.33 23.80
CA GLU A 90 -7.44 -15.31 24.86
C GLU A 90 -6.05 -14.79 25.28
N GLN A 91 -4.95 -15.49 24.99
CA GLN A 91 -3.59 -15.01 25.26
C GLN A 91 -3.12 -13.90 24.31
N GLY A 92 -3.87 -13.65 23.25
CA GLY A 92 -3.60 -12.62 22.25
C GLY A 92 -2.83 -13.11 21.04
N PHE A 93 -2.56 -12.21 20.12
CA PHE A 93 -2.04 -12.48 18.78
C PHE A 93 -0.71 -11.78 18.53
N ASN A 94 0.12 -12.35 17.64
CA ASN A 94 1.23 -11.64 17.02
C ASN A 94 0.77 -11.10 15.68
N ILE A 95 0.75 -9.78 15.51
CA ILE A 95 0.10 -9.11 14.39
C ILE A 95 1.13 -8.33 13.57
N LEU A 96 1.12 -8.51 12.25
CA LEU A 96 1.72 -7.60 11.29
C LEU A 96 0.59 -6.79 10.65
N GLY A 97 0.74 -5.48 10.54
CA GLY A 97 -0.21 -4.62 9.86
C GLY A 97 0.50 -3.73 8.86
N ALA A 98 -0.09 -3.55 7.68
CA ALA A 98 0.40 -2.67 6.62
C ALA A 98 -0.78 -2.17 5.78
N HIS A 99 -0.59 -1.09 5.01
CA HIS A 99 -1.59 -0.65 4.05
C HIS A 99 -1.17 -0.92 2.60
N VAL A 100 -2.12 -0.84 1.68
CA VAL A 100 -1.88 -1.12 0.25
C VAL A 100 -2.45 -0.06 -0.68
N ASP A 101 -3.17 0.93 -0.16
CA ASP A 101 -3.47 2.16 -0.88
C ASP A 101 -2.19 3.02 -0.99
N SER A 102 -2.14 3.87 -2.00
CA SER A 102 -1.01 4.79 -2.23
C SER A 102 -1.54 6.11 -2.79
N PRO A 103 -0.82 7.24 -2.61
CA PRO A 103 -1.22 8.52 -3.19
C PRO A 103 -1.34 8.44 -4.72
N ARG A 104 -2.44 8.93 -5.25
CA ARG A 104 -2.83 8.81 -6.67
C ARG A 104 -3.81 9.88 -7.10
N LEU A 105 -4.30 9.78 -8.35
CA LEU A 105 -5.48 10.50 -8.79
C LEU A 105 -6.62 9.50 -9.03
N ASP A 106 -7.84 9.87 -8.64
CA ASP A 106 -9.06 9.09 -8.91
C ASP A 106 -9.89 9.83 -9.96
N LEU A 107 -10.55 9.12 -10.87
CA LEU A 107 -11.51 9.76 -11.79
C LEU A 107 -12.72 10.29 -11.00
N LYS A 108 -13.18 11.48 -11.37
CA LYS A 108 -14.46 12.02 -10.87
C LYS A 108 -15.64 11.22 -11.42
N GLN A 109 -16.84 11.41 -10.85
CA GLN A 109 -18.03 10.64 -11.24
C GLN A 109 -18.53 10.94 -12.66
N ASN A 110 -18.27 12.14 -13.19
CA ASN A 110 -18.58 12.55 -14.56
C ASN A 110 -17.28 13.04 -15.20
N PRO A 111 -16.34 12.12 -15.55
CA PRO A 111 -14.98 12.53 -15.83
C PRO A 111 -14.77 12.99 -17.28
N ALA A 112 -15.54 12.47 -18.25
CA ALA A 112 -15.24 12.61 -19.67
C ALA A 112 -15.73 13.95 -20.23
N PHE A 113 -14.82 14.70 -20.85
CA PHE A 113 -15.14 15.94 -21.59
C PHE A 113 -14.21 16.14 -22.78
N GLU A 114 -14.57 17.04 -23.68
CA GLU A 114 -13.75 17.43 -24.83
C GLU A 114 -13.43 18.93 -24.78
N ALA A 115 -12.18 19.29 -25.02
CA ALA A 115 -11.75 20.66 -25.16
C ALA A 115 -10.59 20.76 -26.16
N GLY A 116 -10.65 21.71 -27.10
CA GLY A 116 -9.59 21.94 -28.08
C GLY A 116 -9.27 20.72 -28.96
N ASP A 117 -10.30 19.99 -29.38
CA ASP A 117 -10.21 18.77 -30.17
C ASP A 117 -9.41 17.64 -29.48
N MET A 118 -9.43 17.61 -28.16
CA MET A 118 -8.87 16.54 -27.33
C MET A 118 -9.89 16.07 -26.30
N ALA A 119 -9.91 14.77 -26.02
CA ALA A 119 -10.70 14.16 -24.97
C ALA A 119 -9.90 14.05 -23.69
N TYR A 120 -10.54 14.36 -22.58
CA TYR A 120 -9.96 14.37 -21.23
C TYR A 120 -10.79 13.56 -20.25
N LEU A 121 -10.15 13.15 -19.15
CA LEU A 121 -10.80 12.65 -17.95
C LEU A 121 -10.43 13.53 -16.75
N ASP A 122 -11.43 14.06 -16.10
CA ASP A 122 -11.37 14.91 -14.92
C ASP A 122 -11.04 14.08 -13.67
N THR A 123 -10.11 14.55 -12.83
CA THR A 123 -9.60 13.80 -11.69
C THR A 123 -9.73 14.55 -10.37
N HIS A 124 -9.62 13.78 -9.27
CA HIS A 124 -9.41 14.28 -7.92
C HIS A 124 -8.21 13.55 -7.30
N TYR A 125 -7.31 14.28 -6.63
CA TYR A 125 -6.20 13.62 -5.96
C TYR A 125 -6.63 12.87 -4.69
N TYR A 126 -5.92 11.79 -4.38
CA TYR A 126 -6.07 10.93 -3.22
C TYR A 126 -4.76 10.92 -2.43
N GLY A 127 -4.84 11.16 -1.09
CA GLY A 127 -3.67 11.24 -0.23
C GLY A 127 -2.83 12.50 -0.40
N GLY A 128 -1.62 12.46 0.08
CA GLY A 128 -0.69 13.61 0.08
C GLY A 128 0.15 13.71 -1.19
N VAL A 129 -0.36 14.36 -2.24
CA VAL A 129 0.35 14.52 -3.52
C VAL A 129 1.00 15.89 -3.68
N LYS A 130 2.07 15.94 -4.48
CA LYS A 130 2.59 17.18 -5.06
C LYS A 130 2.13 17.24 -6.52
N SER A 131 1.15 18.09 -6.84
CA SER A 131 0.52 18.17 -8.16
C SER A 131 1.52 18.21 -9.32
N TYR A 132 2.64 18.94 -9.15
CA TYR A 132 3.68 19.06 -10.18
C TYR A 132 4.43 17.73 -10.50
N HIS A 133 4.30 16.67 -9.69
CA HIS A 133 4.84 15.37 -10.03
C HIS A 133 4.02 14.63 -11.10
N TRP A 134 2.74 14.98 -11.24
CA TRP A 134 1.77 14.24 -12.05
C TRP A 134 1.69 14.70 -13.50
N VAL A 135 2.23 15.88 -13.81
CA VAL A 135 2.28 16.39 -15.18
C VAL A 135 3.46 15.83 -15.97
N ALA A 136 3.34 15.78 -17.29
CA ALA A 136 4.38 15.35 -18.23
C ALA A 136 4.96 13.93 -17.96
N SER A 137 4.17 13.06 -17.37
CA SER A 137 4.55 11.67 -17.06
C SER A 137 3.62 10.69 -17.75
N PRO A 138 4.10 9.50 -18.16
CA PRO A 138 3.22 8.45 -18.66
C PRO A 138 2.37 7.88 -17.52
N LEU A 139 1.06 7.77 -17.76
CA LEU A 139 0.06 7.33 -16.79
C LEU A 139 -0.76 6.17 -17.36
N ALA A 140 -1.31 5.37 -16.46
CA ALA A 140 -2.22 4.26 -16.73
C ALA A 140 -3.55 4.47 -15.99
N LEU A 141 -4.61 3.86 -16.52
CA LEU A 141 -5.94 3.80 -15.89
C LEU A 141 -6.15 2.38 -15.37
N VAL A 142 -6.29 2.23 -14.05
CA VAL A 142 -6.42 0.91 -13.40
C VAL A 142 -7.56 0.95 -12.40
N GLY A 143 -8.43 -0.07 -12.41
CA GLY A 143 -9.52 -0.13 -11.44
C GLY A 143 -10.67 -1.01 -11.88
N VAL A 144 -11.87 -0.68 -11.40
CA VAL A 144 -13.09 -1.45 -11.69
C VAL A 144 -14.27 -0.55 -12.00
N ILE A 145 -15.17 -1.05 -12.83
CA ILE A 145 -16.48 -0.44 -13.08
C ILE A 145 -17.55 -1.46 -12.72
N CYS A 146 -18.48 -1.11 -11.81
CA CYS A 146 -19.61 -1.95 -11.47
C CYS A 146 -20.87 -1.46 -12.21
N LYS A 147 -21.36 -2.27 -13.15
CA LYS A 147 -22.56 -1.94 -13.93
C LYS A 147 -23.84 -2.10 -13.11
N LYS A 148 -24.93 -1.49 -13.56
CA LYS A 148 -26.25 -1.56 -12.90
C LYS A 148 -26.80 -2.98 -12.76
N ASP A 149 -26.40 -3.90 -13.63
CA ASP A 149 -26.81 -5.32 -13.57
C ASP A 149 -25.99 -6.16 -12.58
N GLY A 150 -25.00 -5.52 -11.89
CA GLY A 150 -24.09 -6.17 -10.95
C GLY A 150 -22.83 -6.75 -11.59
N THR A 151 -22.66 -6.63 -12.89
CA THR A 151 -21.43 -7.05 -13.58
C THR A 151 -20.28 -6.11 -13.20
N THR A 152 -19.12 -6.66 -12.85
CA THR A 152 -17.89 -5.91 -12.61
C THR A 152 -16.93 -6.08 -13.77
N VAL A 153 -16.40 -4.96 -14.26
CA VAL A 153 -15.44 -4.91 -15.36
C VAL A 153 -14.11 -4.40 -14.80
N ASP A 154 -13.07 -5.22 -14.91
CA ASP A 154 -11.70 -4.81 -14.57
C ASP A 154 -11.14 -3.92 -15.69
N ILE A 155 -10.63 -2.75 -15.35
CA ILE A 155 -9.95 -1.81 -16.26
C ILE A 155 -8.46 -1.83 -15.92
N ASN A 156 -7.61 -2.05 -16.91
CA ASN A 156 -6.17 -1.89 -16.82
C ASN A 156 -5.63 -1.52 -18.20
N ILE A 157 -5.39 -0.23 -18.41
CA ILE A 157 -4.94 0.34 -19.69
C ILE A 157 -3.70 1.21 -19.42
N GLY A 158 -2.61 0.89 -20.06
CA GLY A 158 -1.36 1.66 -19.97
C GLY A 158 -0.25 0.98 -19.20
N ASP A 159 -0.50 -0.18 -18.63
CA ASP A 159 0.46 -0.88 -17.76
C ASP A 159 1.29 -1.94 -18.50
N LYS A 160 0.79 -2.46 -19.60
CA LYS A 160 1.50 -3.41 -20.46
C LYS A 160 2.31 -2.67 -21.52
N GLU A 161 3.39 -3.30 -22.01
CA GLU A 161 4.33 -2.70 -22.98
C GLU A 161 3.65 -2.24 -24.27
N ASP A 162 2.63 -2.96 -24.74
CA ASP A 162 1.90 -2.66 -25.97
C ASP A 162 0.65 -1.78 -25.74
N ASP A 163 0.33 -1.43 -24.50
CA ASP A 163 -0.82 -0.58 -24.19
C ASP A 163 -0.56 0.89 -24.58
N PRO A 164 -1.59 1.64 -24.99
CA PRO A 164 -1.49 3.09 -25.07
C PRO A 164 -1.34 3.67 -23.66
N VAL A 165 -0.49 4.68 -23.49
CA VAL A 165 -0.36 5.42 -22.22
C VAL A 165 -1.08 6.75 -22.29
N PHE A 166 -1.36 7.33 -21.14
CA PHE A 166 -2.00 8.63 -20.96
C PHE A 166 -1.02 9.63 -20.34
N THR A 167 -1.38 10.89 -20.30
CA THR A 167 -0.57 11.92 -19.64
C THR A 167 -1.43 13.13 -19.29
N ILE A 168 -0.92 13.94 -18.37
CA ILE A 168 -1.41 15.27 -18.06
C ILE A 168 -0.37 16.25 -18.62
N SER A 169 -0.80 17.23 -19.43
CA SER A 169 0.13 18.20 -20.01
C SER A 169 0.64 19.20 -18.98
N ASP A 170 1.85 19.68 -19.14
CA ASP A 170 2.39 20.83 -18.42
C ASP A 170 2.59 22.01 -19.38
N LEU A 171 2.59 23.21 -18.84
CA LEU A 171 2.84 24.41 -19.64
C LEU A 171 4.31 24.45 -20.09
N LEU A 172 4.53 24.64 -21.39
CA LEU A 172 5.90 24.73 -21.91
C LEU A 172 6.68 25.90 -21.28
N ILE A 173 8.00 25.73 -21.11
CA ILE A 173 8.89 26.67 -20.42
C ILE A 173 8.81 28.10 -20.98
N HIS A 174 8.62 28.27 -22.29
CA HIS A 174 8.56 29.57 -22.92
C HIS A 174 7.31 30.43 -22.58
N LEU A 175 6.26 29.77 -22.04
CA LEU A 175 5.04 30.45 -21.59
C LEU A 175 4.86 30.41 -20.06
N SER A 176 5.74 29.71 -19.32
CA SER A 176 5.57 29.38 -17.90
C SER A 176 6.10 30.44 -16.93
N SER A 177 6.45 31.63 -17.37
CA SER A 177 7.06 32.67 -16.51
C SER A 177 6.22 32.98 -15.25
N GLU A 178 4.90 33.08 -15.39
CA GLU A 178 4.00 33.29 -14.26
C GLU A 178 3.93 32.02 -13.37
N GLN A 179 3.76 30.84 -13.95
CA GLN A 179 3.73 29.56 -13.24
C GLN A 179 5.01 29.38 -12.40
N MET A 180 6.17 29.63 -12.98
CA MET A 180 7.48 29.48 -12.31
C MET A 180 7.71 30.49 -11.17
N SER A 181 6.94 31.56 -11.10
CA SER A 181 7.01 32.56 -10.01
C SER A 181 6.13 32.19 -8.81
N LYS A 182 5.23 31.20 -8.94
CA LYS A 182 4.35 30.75 -7.86
C LYS A 182 5.10 29.85 -6.86
N PRO A 183 4.65 29.77 -5.60
CA PRO A 183 5.09 28.70 -4.70
C PRO A 183 4.86 27.33 -5.34
N ALA A 184 5.76 26.38 -5.10
CA ALA A 184 5.68 25.04 -5.70
C ALA A 184 4.30 24.34 -5.52
N LYS A 185 3.64 24.57 -4.38
CA LYS A 185 2.30 24.03 -4.10
C LYS A 185 1.19 24.61 -5.01
N ASP A 186 1.43 25.78 -5.61
CA ASP A 186 0.47 26.50 -6.44
C ASP A 186 0.91 26.55 -7.92
N ALA A 187 2.07 25.91 -8.25
CA ALA A 187 2.62 25.90 -9.60
C ALA A 187 1.76 25.11 -10.58
N VAL A 188 1.16 24.03 -10.13
CA VAL A 188 0.18 23.22 -10.86
C VAL A 188 -1.06 23.13 -10.00
N ASP A 189 -2.17 23.68 -10.48
CA ASP A 189 -3.46 23.59 -9.80
C ASP A 189 -3.97 22.13 -9.87
N ALA A 190 -4.42 21.59 -8.74
CA ALA A 190 -4.93 20.23 -8.70
C ALA A 190 -6.22 20.04 -9.53
N GLU A 191 -7.00 21.11 -9.72
CA GLU A 191 -8.25 21.07 -10.51
C GLU A 191 -8.00 20.92 -12.03
N ILE A 192 -6.76 21.15 -12.50
CA ILE A 192 -6.40 20.97 -13.91
C ILE A 192 -5.56 19.69 -14.15
N LEU A 193 -5.57 18.76 -13.21
CA LEU A 193 -4.91 17.46 -13.39
C LEU A 193 -5.78 16.52 -14.26
N ASP A 194 -6.15 17.00 -15.45
CA ASP A 194 -7.00 16.28 -16.40
C ASP A 194 -6.17 15.39 -17.32
N VAL A 195 -6.53 14.13 -17.37
CA VAL A 195 -5.82 13.11 -18.16
C VAL A 195 -6.24 13.18 -19.62
N ILE A 196 -5.29 13.40 -20.53
CA ILE A 196 -5.53 13.36 -21.98
C ILE A 196 -5.69 11.89 -22.39
N VAL A 197 -6.85 11.56 -23.00
CA VAL A 197 -7.19 10.19 -23.40
C VAL A 197 -7.43 10.01 -24.90
N GLY A 198 -7.47 11.09 -25.69
CA GLY A 198 -7.65 10.99 -27.11
C GLY A 198 -7.53 12.33 -27.85
N GLY A 199 -7.29 12.25 -29.17
CA GLY A 199 -7.19 13.42 -30.08
C GLY A 199 -7.68 13.08 -31.49
N ARG A 200 -8.44 11.99 -31.66
CA ARG A 200 -8.99 11.58 -32.95
C ARG A 200 -10.51 11.55 -32.91
N PRO A 201 -11.21 12.36 -33.75
CA PRO A 201 -12.66 12.38 -33.78
C PRO A 201 -13.25 11.12 -34.47
N VAL A 202 -14.49 10.78 -34.12
CA VAL A 202 -15.31 9.89 -34.94
C VAL A 202 -15.57 10.55 -36.29
N LYS A 203 -15.73 9.75 -37.35
CA LYS A 203 -16.16 10.25 -38.66
C LYS A 203 -17.67 10.41 -38.69
N PHE A 204 -18.15 11.57 -39.10
CA PHE A 204 -19.57 11.85 -39.29
C PHE A 204 -19.74 12.75 -40.52
N ASP A 205 -20.96 12.81 -41.04
CA ASP A 205 -21.33 13.80 -42.10
C ASP A 205 -21.61 15.12 -41.41
N GLU A 206 -20.98 16.20 -41.85
CA GLU A 206 -21.18 17.54 -41.28
C GLU A 206 -22.63 18.04 -41.42
N ASP A 207 -23.39 17.50 -42.38
CA ASP A 207 -24.81 17.79 -42.56
C ASP A 207 -25.74 16.91 -41.69
N ASP A 208 -25.19 15.96 -40.96
CA ASP A 208 -25.95 15.06 -40.08
C ASP A 208 -26.42 15.83 -38.82
N LYS A 209 -27.73 15.87 -38.62
CA LYS A 209 -28.34 16.54 -37.44
C LYS A 209 -28.04 15.81 -36.14
N ASP A 210 -27.67 14.55 -36.20
CA ASP A 210 -27.32 13.69 -35.07
C ASP A 210 -25.81 13.59 -34.88
N ALA A 211 -25.00 14.43 -35.59
CA ALA A 211 -23.57 14.50 -35.42
C ALA A 211 -23.19 14.81 -33.96
N PRO A 212 -22.24 14.09 -33.36
CA PRO A 212 -21.84 14.30 -31.97
C PRO A 212 -21.22 15.71 -31.80
N LYS A 213 -21.60 16.40 -30.72
CA LYS A 213 -21.04 17.71 -30.37
C LYS A 213 -19.59 17.62 -29.89
N GLU A 214 -19.20 16.46 -29.35
CA GLU A 214 -17.89 16.13 -28.81
C GLU A 214 -17.35 14.86 -29.52
N PRO A 215 -16.89 14.99 -30.79
CA PRO A 215 -16.56 13.83 -31.60
C PRO A 215 -15.31 13.08 -31.18
N VAL A 216 -14.36 13.73 -30.49
CA VAL A 216 -13.16 13.07 -29.94
C VAL A 216 -13.50 12.30 -28.68
N LYS A 217 -14.29 12.89 -27.80
CA LYS A 217 -14.85 12.19 -26.63
C LYS A 217 -15.68 10.99 -27.06
N GLN A 218 -16.51 11.14 -28.11
CA GLN A 218 -17.30 10.03 -28.64
C GLN A 218 -16.42 8.88 -29.14
N MET A 219 -15.27 9.18 -29.77
CA MET A 219 -14.33 8.15 -30.18
C MET A 219 -13.75 7.40 -28.98
N PHE A 220 -13.38 8.10 -27.92
CA PHE A 220 -12.90 7.49 -26.67
C PHE A 220 -13.97 6.56 -26.07
N LEU A 221 -15.21 7.03 -25.94
CA LEU A 221 -16.32 6.22 -25.42
C LEU A 221 -16.62 4.99 -26.31
N ASN A 222 -16.55 5.13 -27.63
CA ASN A 222 -16.72 4.02 -28.55
C ASN A 222 -15.64 2.93 -28.34
N ASN A 223 -14.38 3.34 -28.12
CA ASN A 223 -13.30 2.40 -27.82
C ASN A 223 -13.53 1.67 -26.47
N LEU A 224 -13.99 2.36 -25.43
CA LEU A 224 -14.36 1.74 -24.18
C LEU A 224 -15.53 0.76 -24.35
N LYS A 225 -16.53 1.12 -25.14
CA LYS A 225 -17.65 0.25 -25.42
C LYS A 225 -17.23 -1.00 -26.18
N GLU A 226 -16.35 -0.85 -27.19
CA GLU A 226 -15.87 -1.98 -28.00
C GLU A 226 -15.00 -2.95 -27.19
N GLN A 227 -14.09 -2.42 -26.34
CA GLN A 227 -13.08 -3.22 -25.66
C GLN A 227 -13.57 -3.77 -24.32
N TYR A 228 -14.40 -3.02 -23.60
CA TYR A 228 -14.80 -3.31 -22.21
C TYR A 228 -16.31 -3.38 -22.01
N ASP A 229 -17.10 -3.12 -23.05
CA ASP A 229 -18.57 -2.98 -22.96
C ASP A 229 -19.01 -1.92 -21.93
N VAL A 230 -18.27 -0.82 -21.78
CA VAL A 230 -18.51 0.28 -20.85
C VAL A 230 -19.10 1.47 -21.58
N GLU A 231 -20.11 2.09 -20.99
CA GLU A 231 -20.76 3.32 -21.46
C GLU A 231 -20.43 4.49 -20.53
N GLU A 232 -20.68 5.73 -20.98
CA GLU A 232 -20.37 6.93 -20.18
C GLU A 232 -21.09 6.93 -18.82
N GLU A 233 -22.33 6.44 -18.76
CA GLU A 233 -23.10 6.35 -17.52
C GLU A 233 -22.46 5.40 -16.49
N ASP A 234 -21.71 4.41 -16.92
CA ASP A 234 -21.05 3.43 -16.02
C ASP A 234 -19.94 4.05 -15.16
N PHE A 235 -19.40 5.21 -15.55
CA PHE A 235 -18.45 5.96 -14.71
C PHE A 235 -19.05 6.40 -13.36
N LEU A 236 -20.38 6.53 -13.26
CA LEU A 236 -21.02 6.87 -11.97
C LEU A 236 -20.78 5.84 -10.87
N SER A 237 -20.45 4.61 -11.23
CA SER A 237 -20.13 3.51 -10.32
C SER A 237 -18.76 2.90 -10.63
N ALA A 238 -17.81 3.74 -11.03
CA ALA A 238 -16.43 3.36 -11.29
C ALA A 238 -15.53 3.73 -10.09
N GLU A 239 -14.53 2.89 -9.87
CA GLU A 239 -13.36 3.17 -9.04
C GLU A 239 -12.14 2.99 -9.95
N ILE A 240 -11.74 4.05 -10.66
CA ILE A 240 -10.60 4.04 -11.57
C ILE A 240 -9.54 5.00 -11.06
N GLU A 241 -8.38 4.45 -10.83
CA GLU A 241 -7.17 5.13 -10.39
C GLU A 241 -6.29 5.47 -11.59
N VAL A 242 -5.76 6.69 -11.59
CA VAL A 242 -4.72 7.12 -12.51
C VAL A 242 -3.39 6.96 -11.79
N VAL A 243 -2.54 6.08 -12.31
CA VAL A 243 -1.28 5.67 -11.69
C VAL A 243 -0.13 5.76 -12.69
N PRO A 244 1.14 5.81 -12.27
CA PRO A 244 2.27 5.79 -13.19
C PRO A 244 2.29 4.55 -14.08
N ALA A 245 2.48 4.72 -15.38
CA ALA A 245 2.62 3.62 -16.32
C ALA A 245 4.02 2.99 -16.26
N GLY A 246 4.08 1.68 -16.39
CA GLY A 246 5.32 0.91 -16.47
C GLY A 246 5.74 0.23 -15.15
N PRO A 247 6.64 -0.76 -15.24
CA PRO A 247 6.99 -1.64 -14.14
C PRO A 247 8.00 -1.03 -13.17
N ALA A 248 8.07 -1.59 -11.97
CA ALA A 248 9.17 -1.38 -11.04
C ALA A 248 10.49 -1.95 -11.62
N ARG A 249 11.61 -1.28 -11.34
CA ARG A 249 12.92 -1.62 -11.91
C ARG A 249 14.02 -1.61 -10.86
N ASP A 250 15.06 -2.44 -11.11
CA ASP A 250 16.31 -2.30 -10.38
C ASP A 250 16.91 -0.92 -10.63
N MET A 251 17.37 -0.27 -9.57
CA MET A 251 18.00 1.04 -9.59
C MET A 251 19.47 0.95 -9.15
N GLY A 252 20.30 1.78 -9.78
CA GLY A 252 21.75 1.79 -9.60
C GLY A 252 22.48 0.78 -10.50
N LEU A 253 23.74 1.04 -10.80
CA LEU A 253 24.56 0.12 -11.63
C LEU A 253 24.81 -1.22 -10.91
N ASP A 254 24.79 -1.21 -9.60
CA ASP A 254 24.91 -2.37 -8.72
C ASP A 254 23.58 -3.09 -8.45
N ARG A 255 22.47 -2.52 -8.93
CA ARG A 255 21.10 -3.05 -8.76
C ARG A 255 20.70 -3.27 -7.30
N SER A 256 21.25 -2.48 -6.38
CA SER A 256 21.01 -2.62 -4.94
C SER A 256 19.67 -2.06 -4.46
N MET A 257 18.98 -1.30 -5.32
CA MET A 257 17.73 -0.62 -5.01
C MET A 257 16.65 -0.97 -6.03
N ILE A 258 15.40 -0.66 -5.68
CA ILE A 258 14.23 -0.77 -6.56
C ILE A 258 13.60 0.61 -6.68
N LEU A 259 13.32 1.03 -7.92
CA LEU A 259 12.52 2.21 -8.26
C LEU A 259 11.15 1.73 -8.71
N GLY A 260 10.08 2.19 -8.04
CA GLY A 260 8.70 1.79 -8.35
C GLY A 260 7.68 2.76 -7.79
N TYR A 261 6.42 2.60 -8.20
CA TYR A 261 5.28 3.31 -7.66
C TYR A 261 4.66 2.55 -6.49
N GLY A 262 4.39 3.26 -5.39
CA GLY A 262 3.66 2.71 -4.25
C GLY A 262 4.51 1.77 -3.38
N HIS A 263 5.81 2.06 -3.22
CA HIS A 263 6.57 1.45 -2.12
C HIS A 263 5.90 1.73 -0.77
N ASP A 264 5.33 2.90 -0.62
CA ASP A 264 4.45 3.29 0.47
C ASP A 264 3.04 2.70 0.25
N ASP A 265 2.55 1.65 0.98
CA ASP A 265 3.33 0.86 1.94
C ASP A 265 3.46 -0.62 1.48
N ARG A 266 3.37 -0.86 0.16
CA ARG A 266 3.47 -2.22 -0.41
C ARG A 266 4.83 -2.87 -0.13
N VAL A 267 5.87 -2.06 0.15
CA VAL A 267 7.20 -2.55 0.53
C VAL A 267 7.20 -3.22 1.90
N CYS A 268 6.23 -2.89 2.77
CA CYS A 268 6.01 -3.57 4.04
C CYS A 268 4.90 -4.63 3.92
N ALA A 269 3.86 -4.38 3.11
CA ALA A 269 2.75 -5.31 2.94
C ALA A 269 3.17 -6.65 2.32
N TYR A 270 3.96 -6.62 1.24
CA TYR A 270 4.41 -7.83 0.57
C TYR A 270 5.28 -8.73 1.46
N PRO A 271 6.35 -8.25 2.11
CA PRO A 271 7.12 -9.08 3.04
C PRO A 271 6.32 -9.52 4.26
N SER A 272 5.30 -8.77 4.71
CA SER A 272 4.40 -9.21 5.78
C SER A 272 3.55 -10.41 5.37
N MET A 273 2.98 -10.38 4.16
CA MET A 273 2.23 -11.52 3.61
C MET A 273 3.12 -12.76 3.43
N LEU A 274 4.33 -12.58 2.87
CA LEU A 274 5.28 -13.69 2.72
C LEU A 274 5.70 -14.28 4.07
N ALA A 275 6.01 -13.44 5.06
CA ALA A 275 6.36 -13.90 6.40
C ALA A 275 5.24 -14.72 7.03
N GLN A 276 3.99 -14.28 6.90
CA GLN A 276 2.81 -14.99 7.38
C GLN A 276 2.61 -16.35 6.69
N ILE A 277 2.85 -16.42 5.38
CA ILE A 277 2.75 -17.66 4.59
C ILE A 277 3.82 -18.66 4.98
N ASP A 278 5.05 -18.17 5.21
CA ASP A 278 6.23 -18.99 5.50
C ASP A 278 6.34 -19.44 6.95
N VAL A 279 5.55 -18.88 7.85
CA VAL A 279 5.48 -19.30 9.25
C VAL A 279 4.67 -20.60 9.34
N ALA A 280 5.28 -21.67 9.89
CA ALA A 280 4.65 -22.98 9.89
C ALA A 280 3.91 -23.31 11.21
N ASN A 281 4.62 -23.32 12.32
CA ASN A 281 4.08 -23.73 13.61
C ASN A 281 4.29 -22.59 14.61
N VAL A 282 3.24 -21.89 14.95
CA VAL A 282 3.28 -20.80 15.92
C VAL A 282 2.66 -21.24 17.25
N GLU A 283 3.24 -20.79 18.36
CA GLU A 283 2.63 -20.96 19.68
C GLU A 283 1.44 -20.01 19.82
N ARG A 284 1.68 -18.72 19.65
CA ARG A 284 0.66 -17.68 19.63
C ARG A 284 0.12 -17.52 18.20
N THR A 285 -1.19 -17.46 18.04
CA THR A 285 -1.82 -17.23 16.73
C THR A 285 -1.22 -16.00 16.05
N SER A 286 -0.80 -16.17 14.81
CA SER A 286 -0.23 -15.08 13.98
C SER A 286 -1.27 -14.51 13.03
N ILE A 287 -1.24 -13.20 12.84
CA ILE A 287 -2.15 -12.46 11.97
C ILE A 287 -1.33 -11.50 11.11
N THR A 288 -1.63 -11.46 9.81
CA THR A 288 -1.23 -10.36 8.94
C THR A 288 -2.48 -9.63 8.46
N LEU A 289 -2.55 -8.34 8.73
CA LEU A 289 -3.68 -7.46 8.42
C LEU A 289 -3.24 -6.40 7.42
N ILE A 290 -3.80 -6.45 6.22
CA ILE A 290 -3.57 -5.53 5.12
C ILE A 290 -4.82 -4.69 4.94
N VAL A 291 -4.68 -3.36 4.98
CA VAL A 291 -5.80 -2.42 4.97
C VAL A 291 -5.69 -1.38 3.86
N ASP A 292 -6.81 -0.74 3.60
CA ASP A 292 -7.00 0.38 2.67
C ASP A 292 -7.11 1.70 3.44
N LYS A 293 -7.06 2.83 2.73
CA LYS A 293 -7.38 4.19 3.23
C LYS A 293 -6.43 4.79 4.27
N GLU A 294 -5.24 4.25 4.47
CA GLU A 294 -4.27 4.88 5.36
C GLU A 294 -3.99 6.31 4.94
N GLU A 295 -3.75 6.53 3.65
CA GLU A 295 -3.38 7.80 3.02
C GLU A 295 -4.42 8.92 3.14
N ILE A 296 -5.65 8.56 3.48
CA ILE A 296 -6.76 9.51 3.70
C ILE A 296 -7.32 9.44 5.14
N GLY A 297 -6.55 8.88 6.08
CA GLY A 297 -6.85 8.90 7.51
C GLY A 297 -7.55 7.65 8.04
N SER A 298 -7.50 6.52 7.33
CA SER A 298 -7.99 5.20 7.77
C SER A 298 -9.49 5.15 8.09
N VAL A 299 -10.31 6.06 7.59
CA VAL A 299 -11.74 6.15 7.87
C VAL A 299 -12.57 5.53 6.75
N GLY A 300 -13.53 4.70 7.10
CA GLY A 300 -14.45 4.05 6.17
C GLY A 300 -14.55 2.55 6.38
N ALA A 301 -15.31 1.85 5.53
CA ALA A 301 -15.58 0.42 5.66
C ALA A 301 -14.33 -0.46 5.49
N THR A 302 -13.32 0.04 4.77
CA THR A 302 -12.08 -0.67 4.44
C THR A 302 -10.83 -0.05 5.12
N GLY A 303 -10.99 1.06 5.85
CA GLY A 303 -9.89 1.65 6.63
C GLY A 303 -9.68 0.94 7.96
N MET A 304 -8.50 1.13 8.56
CA MET A 304 -8.12 0.51 9.84
C MET A 304 -9.08 0.82 10.99
N THR A 305 -9.84 1.93 10.93
CA THR A 305 -10.87 2.27 11.92
C THR A 305 -12.16 1.45 11.77
N SER A 306 -12.29 0.65 10.71
CA SER A 306 -13.44 -0.23 10.51
C SER A 306 -13.51 -1.34 11.57
N ARG A 307 -14.63 -2.05 11.62
CA ARG A 307 -14.79 -3.20 12.51
C ARG A 307 -14.30 -4.52 11.90
N PHE A 308 -13.71 -4.48 10.72
CA PHE A 308 -13.26 -5.69 10.02
C PHE A 308 -12.37 -6.56 10.89
N PHE A 309 -11.29 -5.99 11.45
CA PHE A 309 -10.36 -6.72 12.31
C PHE A 309 -11.07 -7.35 13.52
N GLU A 310 -11.80 -6.55 14.30
CA GLU A 310 -12.48 -7.02 15.53
C GLU A 310 -13.52 -8.10 15.23
N ASN A 311 -14.33 -7.91 14.18
CA ASN A 311 -15.36 -8.86 13.76
C ASN A 311 -14.74 -10.18 13.30
N THR A 312 -13.70 -10.14 12.47
CA THR A 312 -13.01 -11.35 11.98
C THR A 312 -12.38 -12.14 13.12
N VAL A 313 -11.75 -11.45 14.08
CA VAL A 313 -11.20 -12.11 15.28
C VAL A 313 -12.32 -12.74 16.12
N ALA A 314 -13.46 -12.09 16.27
CA ALA A 314 -14.60 -12.62 17.01
C ALA A 314 -15.16 -13.91 16.35
N GLU A 315 -15.29 -13.94 15.04
CA GLU A 315 -15.71 -15.13 14.27
C GLU A 315 -14.71 -16.30 14.46
N ILE A 316 -13.41 -16.02 14.32
CA ILE A 316 -12.37 -17.04 14.52
C ILE A 316 -12.41 -17.61 15.95
N MET A 317 -12.55 -16.75 16.96
CA MET A 317 -12.65 -17.18 18.36
C MET A 317 -13.92 -18.02 18.60
N THR A 318 -15.03 -17.67 17.96
CA THR A 318 -16.28 -18.45 18.03
C THR A 318 -16.08 -19.83 17.41
N LEU A 319 -15.50 -19.92 16.22
CA LEU A 319 -15.23 -21.18 15.53
C LEU A 319 -14.19 -22.05 16.26
N ALA A 320 -13.32 -21.43 17.06
CA ALA A 320 -12.35 -22.12 17.92
C ALA A 320 -12.94 -22.51 19.32
N GLY A 321 -14.21 -22.20 19.60
CA GLY A 321 -14.85 -22.50 20.87
C GLY A 321 -14.50 -21.54 22.02
N GLU A 322 -13.94 -20.37 21.73
CA GLU A 322 -13.58 -19.30 22.70
C GLU A 322 -14.50 -18.07 22.56
N ASP A 323 -15.82 -18.24 22.50
CA ASP A 323 -16.84 -17.26 22.12
C ASP A 323 -17.23 -16.22 23.21
N SER A 324 -16.49 -16.16 24.32
CA SER A 324 -16.79 -15.21 25.39
C SER A 324 -16.46 -13.77 24.98
N PRO A 325 -17.40 -12.80 25.13
CA PRO A 325 -17.11 -11.39 24.88
C PRO A 325 -15.95 -10.82 25.72
N LEU A 326 -15.66 -11.41 26.87
CA LEU A 326 -14.54 -11.04 27.71
C LEU A 326 -13.24 -11.66 27.20
N ALA A 327 -13.28 -12.88 26.66
CA ALA A 327 -12.12 -13.52 26.04
C ALA A 327 -11.63 -12.71 24.83
N LEU A 328 -12.53 -12.24 23.95
CA LEU A 328 -12.19 -11.35 22.85
C LEU A 328 -11.44 -10.09 23.33
N ARG A 329 -11.98 -9.39 24.32
CA ARG A 329 -11.35 -8.16 24.83
C ARG A 329 -9.98 -8.42 25.44
N ARG A 330 -9.81 -9.55 26.12
CA ARG A 330 -8.52 -9.97 26.68
C ARG A 330 -7.53 -10.34 25.59
N ALA A 331 -7.98 -11.06 24.56
CA ALA A 331 -7.18 -11.39 23.40
C ALA A 331 -6.64 -10.13 22.72
N LEU A 332 -7.50 -9.18 22.39
CA LEU A 332 -7.11 -7.90 21.79
C LEU A 332 -6.11 -7.13 22.65
N ALA A 333 -6.38 -6.99 23.97
CA ALA A 333 -5.50 -6.24 24.87
C ALA A 333 -4.14 -6.91 25.13
N ARG A 334 -4.04 -8.25 24.98
CA ARG A 334 -2.80 -9.01 25.16
C ARG A 334 -2.02 -9.20 23.87
N SER A 335 -2.54 -8.73 22.76
CA SER A 335 -1.90 -8.82 21.45
C SER A 335 -0.67 -7.93 21.34
N ARG A 336 0.19 -8.25 20.38
CA ARG A 336 1.41 -7.51 20.04
C ARG A 336 1.40 -7.25 18.55
N MET A 337 1.78 -6.05 18.14
CA MET A 337 1.74 -5.66 16.73
C MET A 337 3.01 -4.95 16.30
N LEU A 338 3.54 -5.34 15.16
CA LEU A 338 4.36 -4.48 14.32
C LEU A 338 3.41 -3.80 13.34
N SER A 339 3.23 -2.49 13.51
CA SER A 339 2.48 -1.64 12.59
C SER A 339 3.44 -1.18 11.53
N SER A 340 3.39 -1.86 10.38
CA SER A 340 4.32 -1.55 9.31
C SER A 340 3.83 -0.33 8.53
N ASP A 341 4.78 0.56 8.27
CA ASP A 341 4.64 1.75 7.44
C ASP A 341 6.05 2.25 7.12
N VAL A 342 6.23 2.80 5.92
CA VAL A 342 7.55 3.26 5.47
C VAL A 342 8.12 4.36 6.37
N SER A 343 9.45 4.44 6.43
CA SER A 343 10.16 5.52 7.09
C SER A 343 10.83 6.45 6.09
N ALA A 344 10.88 7.76 6.39
CA ALA A 344 11.59 8.72 5.56
C ALA A 344 13.08 8.43 5.56
N GLY A 345 13.61 7.93 4.44
CA GLY A 345 15.03 7.67 4.22
C GLY A 345 15.85 8.95 4.26
N PHE A 346 17.01 8.92 4.93
CA PHE A 346 17.92 10.05 4.94
C PHE A 346 18.40 10.38 3.54
N ASP A 347 18.07 11.58 3.07
CA ASP A 347 18.51 12.11 1.80
C ASP A 347 19.54 13.23 2.03
N PRO A 348 20.80 13.06 1.59
CA PRO A 348 21.83 14.09 1.72
C PRO A 348 21.46 15.42 1.06
N GLY A 349 20.65 15.41 -0.01
CA GLY A 349 20.15 16.60 -0.68
C GLY A 349 19.22 17.45 0.21
N TYR A 350 18.62 16.81 1.21
CA TYR A 350 17.69 17.43 2.16
C TYR A 350 18.11 17.22 3.62
N ALA A 351 19.42 17.05 3.88
CA ALA A 351 19.98 16.74 5.20
C ALA A 351 19.48 17.64 6.34
N GLY A 352 19.18 18.91 6.04
CA GLY A 352 18.61 19.86 7.01
C GLY A 352 17.21 19.51 7.54
N LYS A 353 16.53 18.50 6.98
CA LYS A 353 15.22 18.02 7.43
C LYS A 353 15.32 16.86 8.42
N PHE A 354 16.51 16.30 8.63
CA PHE A 354 16.74 15.11 9.46
C PHE A 354 17.63 15.44 10.67
N GLU A 355 17.48 14.65 11.72
CA GLU A 355 18.43 14.52 12.81
C GLU A 355 19.20 13.20 12.61
N THR A 356 20.46 13.28 12.23
CA THR A 356 21.20 12.12 11.68
C THR A 356 21.43 10.96 12.66
N LYS A 357 21.32 11.19 13.98
CA LYS A 357 21.44 10.10 14.96
C LYS A 357 20.16 9.23 15.03
N ASN A 358 19.03 9.80 14.61
CA ASN A 358 17.73 9.18 14.66
C ASN A 358 17.05 9.16 13.28
N ALA A 359 17.80 9.24 12.18
CA ALA A 359 17.29 9.13 10.83
C ALA A 359 17.36 7.68 10.34
N ALA A 360 16.42 7.28 9.48
CA ALA A 360 16.47 6.03 8.76
C ALA A 360 17.48 6.10 7.61
N PHE A 361 18.37 5.14 7.50
CA PHE A 361 19.36 5.06 6.43
C PHE A 361 19.10 3.85 5.55
N MET A 362 19.14 4.05 4.24
CA MET A 362 19.01 2.98 3.25
C MET A 362 20.09 1.91 3.43
N GLY A 363 19.69 0.64 3.34
CA GLY A 363 20.62 -0.50 3.45
C GLY A 363 21.08 -0.83 4.86
N ARG A 364 20.38 -0.36 5.89
CA ARG A 364 20.67 -0.67 7.30
C ARG A 364 19.61 -1.55 7.97
N GLY A 365 18.72 -2.11 7.20
CA GLY A 365 17.69 -3.04 7.64
C GLY A 365 16.40 -2.37 8.11
N LEU A 366 15.57 -3.17 8.77
CA LEU A 366 14.23 -2.80 9.24
C LEU A 366 14.28 -1.58 10.17
N CYS A 367 13.41 -0.60 9.92
CA CYS A 367 13.29 0.60 10.75
C CYS A 367 12.25 0.38 11.85
N PHE A 368 12.55 0.82 13.08
CA PHE A 368 11.59 0.92 14.16
C PHE A 368 11.42 2.37 14.58
N ASN A 369 10.21 2.88 14.52
CA ASN A 369 9.83 4.19 15.01
C ASN A 369 9.09 4.02 16.34
N LYS A 370 9.71 4.42 17.45
CA LYS A 370 9.05 4.38 18.75
C LYS A 370 7.78 5.24 18.78
N TYR A 371 7.76 6.32 17.98
CA TYR A 371 6.65 7.23 17.72
C TYR A 371 6.84 7.92 16.36
N THR A 372 5.73 8.33 15.74
CA THR A 372 5.72 8.94 14.39
C THR A 372 5.08 10.33 14.36
N GLY A 373 4.15 10.64 15.24
CA GLY A 373 3.33 11.86 15.22
C GLY A 373 4.10 13.18 15.22
N SER A 374 3.40 14.25 14.89
CA SER A 374 3.93 15.62 14.84
C SER A 374 3.62 16.41 16.10
N ARG A 375 4.24 17.60 16.26
CA ARG A 375 3.91 18.57 17.35
C ARG A 375 3.83 17.93 18.72
N GLY A 376 4.91 17.33 19.17
CA GLY A 376 4.99 16.68 20.48
C GLY A 376 4.30 15.32 20.52
N LYS A 377 4.46 14.51 19.46
CA LYS A 377 3.94 13.14 19.31
C LYS A 377 2.39 13.07 19.21
N GLY A 378 1.72 14.15 18.85
CA GLY A 378 0.27 14.15 18.66
C GLY A 378 -0.14 13.26 17.48
N GLY A 379 -1.20 12.44 17.67
CA GLY A 379 -1.70 11.51 16.63
C GLY A 379 -0.80 10.31 16.37
N SER A 380 0.05 9.92 17.32
CA SER A 380 1.00 8.82 17.24
C SER A 380 0.76 7.79 18.34
N ASN A 381 1.19 6.56 18.12
CA ASN A 381 1.51 5.63 19.19
C ASN A 381 2.92 5.94 19.72
N ASP A 382 3.15 5.85 21.03
CA ASP A 382 4.48 5.92 21.67
C ASP A 382 4.73 4.58 22.37
N ALA A 383 5.49 3.69 21.72
CA ALA A 383 5.68 2.32 22.19
C ALA A 383 6.34 2.25 23.57
N ASP A 384 5.88 1.34 24.41
CA ASP A 384 6.40 1.13 25.74
C ASP A 384 7.83 0.57 25.74
N ALA A 385 8.61 0.93 26.76
CA ALA A 385 10.02 0.53 26.86
C ALA A 385 10.19 -1.01 26.91
N GLU A 386 9.31 -1.70 27.62
CA GLU A 386 9.29 -3.16 27.74
C GLU A 386 9.04 -3.83 26.39
N TYR A 387 8.10 -3.30 25.60
CA TYR A 387 7.79 -3.83 24.30
C TYR A 387 8.93 -3.56 23.30
N VAL A 388 9.51 -2.37 23.33
CA VAL A 388 10.70 -2.05 22.51
C VAL A 388 11.87 -2.99 22.86
N ALA A 389 12.05 -3.33 24.14
CA ALA A 389 13.09 -4.27 24.58
C ALA A 389 12.83 -5.69 24.03
N LEU A 390 11.58 -6.18 24.09
CA LEU A 390 11.19 -7.46 23.52
C LEU A 390 11.45 -7.53 22.01
N VAL A 391 11.01 -6.52 21.25
CA VAL A 391 11.23 -6.47 19.80
C VAL A 391 12.73 -6.48 19.45
N ARG A 392 13.54 -5.72 20.20
CA ARG A 392 14.99 -5.73 20.00
C ARG A 392 15.61 -7.09 20.25
N ASP A 393 15.17 -7.78 21.29
CA ASP A 393 15.66 -9.13 21.65
C ASP A 393 15.35 -10.12 20.52
N ILE A 394 14.11 -10.12 20.02
CA ILE A 394 13.68 -10.95 18.89
C ILE A 394 14.55 -10.72 17.65
N MET A 395 14.81 -9.46 17.30
CA MET A 395 15.62 -9.12 16.13
C MET A 395 17.07 -9.52 16.30
N ASP A 396 17.66 -9.26 17.47
CA ASP A 396 19.06 -9.60 17.78
C ASP A 396 19.25 -11.14 17.79
N GLU A 397 18.32 -11.92 18.37
CA GLU A 397 18.37 -13.38 18.37
C GLU A 397 18.18 -13.99 16.96
N ALA A 398 17.36 -13.37 16.12
CA ALA A 398 17.17 -13.81 14.74
C ALA A 398 18.29 -13.35 13.80
N GLY A 399 19.22 -12.51 14.28
CA GLY A 399 20.28 -11.94 13.47
C GLY A 399 19.76 -11.03 12.36
N VAL A 400 18.67 -10.32 12.61
CA VAL A 400 18.05 -9.35 11.71
C VAL A 400 18.74 -7.98 11.88
N ASP A 401 19.13 -7.36 10.76
CA ASP A 401 19.64 -6.00 10.82
C ASP A 401 18.46 -5.02 10.93
N PHE A 402 18.53 -4.15 11.94
CA PHE A 402 17.51 -3.13 12.19
C PHE A 402 18.11 -1.82 12.69
N GLN A 403 17.35 -0.76 12.58
CA GLN A 403 17.68 0.57 13.06
C GLN A 403 16.49 1.20 13.79
N THR A 404 16.75 2.19 14.63
CA THR A 404 15.70 3.01 15.25
C THR A 404 15.75 4.41 14.67
N CYS A 405 14.61 4.98 14.35
CA CYS A 405 14.54 6.27 13.67
C CYS A 405 13.32 7.09 14.06
N GLU A 406 13.31 8.33 13.62
CA GLU A 406 12.19 9.27 13.66
C GLU A 406 11.90 9.79 12.25
N LEU A 407 10.64 10.16 12.00
CA LEU A 407 10.20 10.72 10.74
C LEU A 407 10.59 12.20 10.62
N GLY A 408 11.86 12.45 10.29
CA GLY A 408 12.43 13.78 10.23
C GLY A 408 12.82 14.36 11.60
N ARG A 409 13.38 15.58 11.60
CA ARG A 409 13.73 16.27 12.85
C ARG A 409 12.51 16.88 13.53
N VAL A 410 12.61 17.14 14.83
CA VAL A 410 11.59 17.82 15.63
C VAL A 410 11.07 19.09 14.92
N ASN A 411 9.77 19.26 14.83
CA ASN A 411 9.05 20.34 14.15
C ASN A 411 9.22 20.41 12.61
N ALA A 412 9.91 19.46 11.99
CA ALA A 412 10.08 19.45 10.53
C ALA A 412 9.27 18.33 9.85
N GLY A 413 8.97 17.26 10.55
CA GLY A 413 8.24 16.10 10.06
C GLY A 413 7.34 15.49 11.11
N GLY A 414 6.69 14.39 10.74
CA GLY A 414 5.78 13.59 11.54
C GLY A 414 4.46 13.38 10.80
N GLY A 415 3.92 12.18 10.93
CA GLY A 415 2.64 11.75 10.38
C GLY A 415 1.94 10.78 11.32
N GLY A 416 0.64 10.56 11.14
CA GLY A 416 -0.06 9.44 11.75
C GLY A 416 0.19 8.18 10.94
N THR A 417 0.03 7.02 11.58
CA THR A 417 0.07 5.69 10.99
C THR A 417 -1.10 4.90 11.56
N ILE A 418 -1.31 3.68 11.09
CA ILE A 418 -2.35 2.79 11.64
C ILE A 418 -2.07 2.37 13.10
N ALA A 419 -0.86 2.55 13.62
CA ALA A 419 -0.42 2.11 14.95
C ALA A 419 -1.30 2.62 16.09
N TYR A 420 -1.63 3.92 16.12
CA TYR A 420 -2.44 4.49 17.20
C TYR A 420 -3.88 3.95 17.21
N ILE A 421 -4.38 3.47 16.10
CA ILE A 421 -5.72 2.90 15.97
C ILE A 421 -5.76 1.55 16.68
N MET A 422 -4.80 0.69 16.42
CA MET A 422 -4.69 -0.63 17.04
C MET A 422 -4.35 -0.54 18.53
N ALA A 423 -3.53 0.43 18.92
CA ALA A 423 -3.22 0.69 20.32
C ALA A 423 -4.46 1.02 21.19
N LYS A 424 -5.58 1.48 20.59
CA LYS A 424 -6.85 1.71 21.30
C LYS A 424 -7.46 0.44 21.90
N TYR A 425 -7.10 -0.74 21.38
CA TYR A 425 -7.48 -2.03 21.97
C TYR A 425 -6.70 -2.37 23.24
N GLY A 426 -5.67 -1.57 23.58
CA GLY A 426 -4.81 -1.80 24.74
C GLY A 426 -3.64 -2.76 24.45
N MET A 427 -3.42 -3.14 23.20
CA MET A 427 -2.31 -3.99 22.78
C MET A 427 -0.99 -3.21 22.68
N ASN A 428 0.11 -3.93 22.72
CA ASN A 428 1.43 -3.38 22.46
C ASN A 428 1.65 -3.17 20.95
N VAL A 429 1.96 -1.94 20.55
CA VAL A 429 2.19 -1.60 19.14
C VAL A 429 3.49 -0.79 19.00
N ILE A 430 4.25 -1.06 17.95
CA ILE A 430 5.38 -0.23 17.52
C ILE A 430 5.32 -0.10 15.99
N ASP A 431 5.66 1.10 15.50
CA ASP A 431 5.81 1.32 14.07
C ASP A 431 7.11 0.68 13.57
N SER A 432 7.01 -0.06 12.47
CA SER A 432 8.17 -0.72 11.85
C SER A 432 8.02 -0.70 10.33
N GLY A 433 9.11 -0.50 9.60
CA GLY A 433 9.01 -0.49 8.13
C GLY A 433 10.33 -0.32 7.43
N VAL A 434 10.26 0.07 6.18
CA VAL A 434 11.39 0.21 5.28
C VAL A 434 11.70 1.68 5.01
N ALA A 435 12.98 2.04 4.96
CA ALA A 435 13.41 3.38 4.57
C ALA A 435 13.15 3.61 3.08
N VAL A 436 12.43 4.68 2.74
CA VAL A 436 12.06 5.04 1.36
C VAL A 436 12.49 6.46 1.04
N LEU A 437 13.02 6.69 -0.16
CA LEU A 437 13.23 8.02 -0.71
C LEU A 437 12.10 8.39 -1.67
N SER A 438 11.82 9.69 -1.78
CA SER A 438 10.77 10.23 -2.64
C SER A 438 9.36 9.70 -2.30
N MET A 439 9.10 9.40 -1.01
CA MET A 439 7.79 8.99 -0.51
C MET A 439 6.68 9.88 -1.07
N HIS A 440 5.54 9.27 -1.51
CA HIS A 440 4.41 9.92 -2.19
C HIS A 440 4.72 10.52 -3.58
N ALA A 441 5.88 10.24 -4.16
CA ALA A 441 6.13 10.59 -5.55
C ALA A 441 5.66 9.49 -6.50
N LEU A 442 5.58 9.80 -7.79
CA LEU A 442 5.27 8.79 -8.83
C LEU A 442 6.26 7.62 -8.84
N TRP A 443 7.49 7.88 -8.44
CA TRP A 443 8.56 6.89 -8.38
C TRP A 443 9.31 7.05 -7.07
N GLU A 444 9.25 6.03 -6.26
CA GLU A 444 9.88 5.93 -4.95
C GLU A 444 11.05 4.95 -5.00
N VAL A 445 11.93 5.01 -4.02
CA VAL A 445 13.14 4.18 -3.98
C VAL A 445 13.24 3.45 -2.65
N ALA A 446 13.34 2.11 -2.70
CA ALA A 446 13.66 1.26 -1.56
C ALA A 446 14.95 0.47 -1.79
N ASN A 447 15.68 0.14 -0.72
CA ASN A 447 16.89 -0.68 -0.80
C ASN A 447 16.54 -2.16 -0.61
N LYS A 448 17.05 -3.03 -1.47
CA LYS A 448 16.78 -4.47 -1.42
C LYS A 448 17.17 -5.13 -0.09
N ALA A 449 18.24 -4.65 0.55
CA ALA A 449 18.64 -5.15 1.86
C ALA A 449 17.59 -4.85 2.92
N ASP A 450 16.98 -3.67 2.90
CA ASP A 450 15.96 -3.29 3.88
C ASP A 450 14.68 -4.11 3.69
N ILE A 451 14.32 -4.41 2.45
CA ILE A 451 13.18 -5.29 2.10
C ILE A 451 13.42 -6.72 2.62
N TYR A 452 14.64 -7.25 2.41
CA TYR A 452 15.02 -8.57 2.88
C TYR A 452 15.02 -8.66 4.41
N GLU A 453 15.58 -7.66 5.09
CA GLU A 453 15.56 -7.62 6.55
C GLU A 453 14.15 -7.40 7.12
N ALA A 454 13.27 -6.68 6.41
CA ALA A 454 11.85 -6.57 6.80
C ALA A 454 11.17 -7.94 6.78
N TYR A 455 11.32 -8.72 5.70
CA TYR A 455 10.79 -10.08 5.64
C TYR A 455 11.31 -10.96 6.79
N ARG A 456 12.62 -10.96 7.03
CA ARG A 456 13.25 -11.74 8.11
C ARG A 456 12.76 -11.31 9.49
N GLY A 457 12.66 -10.01 9.72
CA GLY A 457 12.19 -9.43 10.98
C GLY A 457 10.72 -9.74 11.24
N TYR A 458 9.87 -9.61 10.24
CA TYR A 458 8.45 -9.93 10.33
C TYR A 458 8.24 -11.42 10.65
N LYS A 459 8.94 -12.30 9.95
CA LYS A 459 8.89 -13.74 10.22
C LYS A 459 9.34 -14.07 11.66
N ALA A 460 10.47 -13.54 12.08
CA ALA A 460 10.98 -13.74 13.43
C ALA A 460 10.01 -13.24 14.51
N PHE A 461 9.33 -12.11 14.26
CA PHE A 461 8.32 -11.58 15.17
C PHE A 461 7.10 -12.51 15.27
N LEU A 462 6.57 -13.00 14.17
CA LEU A 462 5.43 -13.92 14.20
C LEU A 462 5.74 -15.22 14.94
N GLU A 463 6.99 -15.72 14.83
CA GLU A 463 7.42 -16.97 15.45
C GLU A 463 7.73 -16.85 16.94
N ARG A 464 8.15 -15.66 17.44
CA ARG A 464 8.81 -15.52 18.77
C ARG A 464 8.19 -14.51 19.71
N ALA A 465 7.31 -13.61 19.24
CA ALA A 465 6.74 -12.53 20.05
C ALA A 465 5.71 -13.03 21.09
#